data_76177b4656131d5ee091d3148e73cad5
#
_entry.id   76177b4656131d5ee091d3148e73cad5
#
_cell.length_a   1.000
_cell.length_b   1.000
_cell.length_c   1.000
_cell.angle_alpha   90.00
_cell.angle_beta   90.00
_cell.angle_gamma   90.00
#
_symmetry.space_group_name_H-M   'P 1'
#
loop_
_entity.id
_entity.type
_entity.pdbx_description
1 polymer ?
#
loop_
_entity_poly.entity_id
_entity_poly.type
_entity_poly.pdbx_seq_one_letter_code
_entity_poly.pdbx_strand_id
1 'polypeptide(L)' 'MKHEAFILRTKVGQWMFQVHRDGVEIGGGAGFADQFEAIEAAQDAFGHVEGLALVVQADPDEQMPEDAP' A
#
# COMPACT_ATOMS: atom_id res chain seq x y z
N MET A 1 -18.21 -5.15 2.94
CA MET A 1 -17.30 -4.90 1.84
C MET A 1 -15.88 -4.93 2.34
N LYS A 2 -14.97 -5.40 1.51
CA LYS A 2 -13.60 -5.57 1.94
C LYS A 2 -12.75 -4.42 1.41
N HIS A 3 -12.13 -3.68 2.30
CA HIS A 3 -11.25 -2.59 1.93
C HIS A 3 -9.83 -2.92 2.32
N GLU A 4 -8.90 -2.71 1.41
CA GLU A 4 -7.49 -3.01 1.66
C GLU A 4 -6.64 -1.86 1.17
N ALA A 5 -5.72 -1.43 2.00
CA ALA A 5 -4.76 -0.41 1.61
C ALA A 5 -3.40 -1.09 1.49
N PHE A 6 -2.88 -1.12 0.28
CA PHE A 6 -1.59 -1.76 0.01
C PHE A 6 -0.51 -0.69 0.06
N ILE A 7 0.47 -0.92 0.91
CA ILE A 7 1.58 0.01 1.08
C ILE A 7 2.77 -0.62 0.38
N LEU A 8 3.26 0.04 -0.67
CA LEU A 8 4.27 -0.56 -1.52
C LEU A 8 5.47 0.35 -1.66
N ARG A 9 6.61 -0.24 -1.93
CA ARG A 9 7.82 0.51 -2.20
C ARG A 9 8.15 0.36 -3.67
N THR A 10 8.41 1.47 -4.34
CA THR A 10 8.74 1.43 -5.75
C THR A 10 10.21 1.16 -5.94
N LYS A 11 10.60 0.86 -7.17
CA LYS A 11 11.98 0.53 -7.45
C LYS A 11 12.91 1.72 -7.26
N VAL A 12 12.39 2.93 -7.33
CA VAL A 12 13.23 4.09 -7.14
C VAL A 12 13.30 4.49 -5.67
N GLY A 13 12.77 3.68 -4.79
CA GLY A 13 12.91 3.93 -3.37
C GLY A 13 11.84 4.81 -2.76
N GLN A 14 10.82 5.12 -3.51
CA GLN A 14 9.72 5.89 -2.97
C GLN A 14 8.62 4.94 -2.52
N TRP A 15 7.75 5.44 -1.69
CA TRP A 15 6.64 4.63 -1.19
C TRP A 15 5.33 5.12 -1.78
N MET A 16 4.38 4.22 -1.87
CA MET A 16 3.07 4.54 -2.41
C MET A 16 2.04 3.68 -1.72
N PHE A 17 0.78 4.06 -1.88
CA PHE A 17 -0.29 3.22 -1.39
C PHE A 17 -1.38 3.14 -2.45
N GLN A 18 -2.13 2.05 -2.39
CA GLN A 18 -3.30 1.85 -3.24
C GLN A 18 -4.39 1.31 -2.35
N VAL A 19 -5.60 1.81 -2.52
CA VAL A 19 -6.73 1.34 -1.74
C VAL A 19 -7.68 0.62 -2.67
N HIS A 20 -8.03 -0.59 -2.29
CA HIS A 20 -8.94 -1.41 -3.08
C HIS A 20 -10.17 -1.75 -2.27
N ARG A 21 -11.31 -1.78 -2.93
CA ARG A 21 -12.55 -2.24 -2.32
C ARG A 21 -13.02 -3.41 -3.13
N ASP A 22 -13.09 -4.59 -2.47
CA ASP A 22 -13.52 -5.82 -3.14
C ASP A 22 -12.71 -6.09 -4.40
N GLY A 23 -11.42 -5.76 -4.34
CA GLY A 23 -10.54 -6.03 -5.46
C GLY A 23 -10.46 -4.94 -6.50
N VAL A 24 -11.20 -3.86 -6.33
CA VAL A 24 -11.20 -2.77 -7.29
C VAL A 24 -10.49 -1.57 -6.69
N GLU A 25 -9.54 -1.03 -7.41
CA GLU A 25 -8.80 0.12 -6.92
C GLU A 25 -9.69 1.35 -6.87
N ILE A 26 -9.76 1.99 -5.72
CA ILE A 26 -10.61 3.17 -5.57
C ILE A 26 -9.80 4.41 -5.22
N GLY A 27 -8.52 4.29 -4.99
CA GLY A 27 -7.69 5.46 -4.73
C GLY A 27 -6.28 5.09 -4.42
N GLY A 28 -5.44 6.09 -4.26
CA GLY A 28 -4.05 5.86 -3.93
C GLY A 28 -3.24 7.12 -3.97
N GLY A 29 -1.96 7.00 -3.70
CA GLY A 29 -1.03 8.11 -3.75
C GLY A 29 0.40 7.60 -3.81
N ALA A 30 1.32 8.46 -4.21
CA ALA A 30 2.70 8.05 -4.39
C ALA A 30 3.63 9.20 -4.04
N GLY A 31 4.92 8.91 -4.01
CA GLY A 31 5.92 9.96 -3.76
C GLY A 31 6.21 10.17 -2.29
N PHE A 32 5.93 9.18 -1.44
CA PHE A 32 6.19 9.32 -0.02
C PHE A 32 7.63 8.92 0.29
N ALA A 33 8.19 9.56 1.28
CA ALA A 33 9.61 9.35 1.61
C ALA A 33 9.84 8.01 2.29
N ASP A 34 8.89 7.54 3.06
CA ASP A 34 9.07 6.26 3.74
C ASP A 34 7.72 5.59 3.96
N GLN A 35 7.80 4.40 4.50
CA GLN A 35 6.63 3.58 4.72
C GLN A 35 5.64 4.27 5.64
N PHE A 36 6.14 4.91 6.67
CA PHE A 36 5.29 5.53 7.65
C PHE A 36 4.46 6.65 7.04
N GLU A 37 5.08 7.45 6.17
CA GLU A 37 4.34 8.51 5.50
C GLU A 37 3.26 7.94 4.60
N ALA A 38 3.55 6.86 3.90
CA ALA A 38 2.55 6.25 3.04
C ALA A 38 1.38 5.71 3.85
N ILE A 39 1.67 5.11 4.99
CA ILE A 39 0.62 4.59 5.87
C ILE A 39 -0.23 5.74 6.39
N GLU A 40 0.40 6.81 6.83
CA GLU A 40 -0.34 7.94 7.34
C GLU A 40 -1.22 8.55 6.27
N ALA A 41 -0.71 8.65 5.06
CA ALA A 41 -1.49 9.22 3.98
C ALA A 41 -2.70 8.33 3.66
N ALA A 42 -2.52 7.02 3.68
CA ALA A 42 -3.62 6.11 3.43
C ALA A 42 -4.68 6.24 4.53
N GLN A 43 -4.25 6.34 5.77
CA GLN A 43 -5.19 6.48 6.87
C GLN A 43 -5.89 7.83 6.85
N ASP A 44 -5.18 8.88 6.43
CA ASP A 44 -5.78 10.19 6.34
C ASP A 44 -6.87 10.20 5.28
N ALA A 45 -6.60 9.59 4.15
CA ALA A 45 -7.54 9.62 3.04
C ALA A 45 -8.69 8.64 3.22
N PHE A 46 -8.41 7.46 3.78
CA PHE A 46 -9.39 6.39 3.85
C PHE A 46 -9.62 5.83 5.26
N GLY A 47 -9.08 6.49 6.25
CA GLY A 47 -9.20 5.98 7.61
C GLY A 47 -10.62 5.95 8.14
N HIS A 48 -11.51 6.71 7.51
CA HIS A 48 -12.90 6.70 7.93
C HIS A 48 -13.62 5.44 7.44
N VAL A 49 -12.96 4.65 6.60
CA VAL A 49 -13.59 3.45 6.09
C VAL A 49 -13.48 2.35 7.12
N GLU A 50 -14.63 1.81 7.50
CA GLU A 50 -14.65 0.78 8.50
C GLU A 50 -14.05 -0.50 7.97
N GLY A 51 -13.20 -1.14 8.73
CA GLY A 51 -12.65 -2.41 8.30
C GLY A 51 -11.50 -2.32 7.31
N LEU A 52 -10.91 -1.13 7.17
CA LEU A 52 -9.79 -0.99 6.26
C LEU A 52 -8.58 -1.77 6.78
N ALA A 53 -8.08 -2.67 5.98
CA ALA A 53 -6.91 -3.48 6.33
C ALA A 53 -5.67 -2.88 5.69
N LEU A 54 -4.60 -2.77 6.46
CA LEU A 54 -3.34 -2.28 5.92
C LEU A 54 -2.46 -3.47 5.57
N VAL A 55 -2.07 -3.53 4.32
CA VAL A 55 -1.21 -4.60 3.84
C VAL A 55 0.10 -3.97 3.42
N VAL A 56 1.13 -4.16 4.22
CA VAL A 56 2.42 -3.56 3.92
C VAL A 56 3.24 -4.56 3.16
N GLN A 57 3.65 -4.18 1.96
CA GLN A 57 4.49 -5.04 1.15
C GLN A 57 5.88 -4.46 1.18
N ALA A 58 6.83 -5.34 1.39
CA ALA A 58 8.19 -4.91 1.51
C ALA A 58 8.76 -4.55 0.15
N ASP A 59 10.05 -4.33 0.13
CA ASP A 59 10.77 -4.05 -1.06
C ASP A 59 10.40 -5.06 -2.13
N PRO A 60 10.15 -4.64 -3.34
CA PRO A 60 9.86 -5.59 -4.42
C PRO A 60 10.90 -6.67 -4.53
N ASP A 61 12.14 -6.36 -4.24
CA ASP A 61 13.16 -7.37 -4.31
C ASP A 61 12.96 -8.44 -3.27
N GLU A 62 12.39 -8.10 -2.15
CA GLU A 62 12.17 -9.07 -1.11
C GLU A 62 10.98 -9.94 -1.41
N GLN A 63 10.12 -9.49 -2.25
CA GLN A 63 8.96 -10.25 -2.56
C GLN A 63 9.21 -11.28 -3.62
N MET A 64 10.37 -11.20 -4.25
CA MET A 64 10.57 -12.06 -5.32
C MET A 64 11.26 -13.30 -5.01
N PRO A 65 11.79 -13.50 -3.93
CA PRO A 65 12.62 -14.63 -3.69
C PRO A 65 11.96 -15.90 -4.00
N GLU A 66 10.77 -15.96 -3.68
CA GLU A 66 10.17 -17.17 -3.83
C GLU A 66 10.12 -17.53 -5.21
N ASP A 67 10.03 -16.62 -6.02
CA ASP A 67 9.88 -16.95 -7.31
C ASP A 67 11.12 -17.35 -7.84
N ALA A 68 12.03 -16.96 -7.28
CA ALA A 68 13.19 -17.24 -7.78
C ALA A 68 13.26 -18.61 -7.84
N PRO A 69 13.23 -19.12 -8.10
CA PRO A 69 13.49 -20.27 -8.27
C PRO A 69 13.77 -20.66 -8.77
#